data_ebd8b439ff07c04fc705d268c810f023
#
_entry.id   ebd8b439ff07c04fc705d268c810f023
#
_cell.length_a   1.000
_cell.length_b   1.000
_cell.length_c   1.000
_cell.angle_alpha   90.00
_cell.angle_beta   90.00
_cell.angle_gamma   90.00
#
_symmetry.space_group_name_H-M   'P 1'
#
loop_
_entity.id
_entity.type
_entity.pdbx_description
1 polymer ?
#
loop_
_entity_poly.entity_id
_entity_poly.type
_entity_poly.pdbx_seq_one_letter_code
_entity_poly.pdbx_strand_id
1 'polypeptide(L)'
;YQEVKKKDLTGAVAKVNMEDLLKTPSSSFDQTLGGRIAGVNVSSGEGMPGGTMNIVIRGNNSLTQDNSPLYVIDGFPVEDPAIAATINPSDVESVDVLKDASATAIYGARGANGVVIMTTKKGKIGKPQLKYDGSFGVQKVTNTIPMMDAYEFVKLQNEMFPADTKKNYLKEYEGKQWTLDDYRNVAQYDWQDEIFRTAWQQSHNVSLMGGTEGVRYNASASYFDQDGIVLNSNYKRFQTRMNTVVRRGKLNMSITANYSRAIQTGSSTSLYSSSGMNNLFYSVWGYRPVTEPDVPLSTLMDNALDSSVEPTNDYRFNPVLSAKNEYRRTTT
;
A
#
# COMPACT_ATOMS: atom_id res chain seq x y z
N TYR A 1 -28.72 4.39 -15.84
CA TYR A 1 -27.71 4.43 -16.89
C TYR A 1 -28.07 3.42 -17.96
N GLN A 2 -27.91 3.78 -19.24
CA GLN A 2 -28.30 2.96 -20.37
C GLN A 2 -27.21 1.92 -20.67
N GLU A 3 -27.58 0.65 -20.88
CA GLU A 3 -26.65 -0.35 -21.41
C GLU A 3 -26.35 -0.04 -22.87
N VAL A 4 -25.11 0.35 -23.19
CA VAL A 4 -24.64 0.61 -24.55
C VAL A 4 -23.81 -0.59 -24.99
N LYS A 5 -24.07 -1.08 -26.20
CA LYS A 5 -23.28 -2.17 -26.78
C LYS A 5 -21.85 -1.67 -27.01
N LYS A 6 -20.85 -2.46 -26.66
CA LYS A 6 -19.43 -2.12 -26.79
C LYS A 6 -19.05 -1.66 -28.22
N LYS A 7 -19.67 -2.20 -29.24
CA LYS A 7 -19.46 -1.81 -30.66
C LYS A 7 -19.92 -0.38 -30.99
N ASP A 8 -20.78 0.19 -30.14
CA ASP A 8 -21.36 1.53 -30.35
C ASP A 8 -20.55 2.60 -29.57
N LEU A 9 -19.53 2.19 -28.84
CA LEU A 9 -18.59 3.09 -28.16
C LEU A 9 -17.47 3.46 -29.14
N THR A 10 -17.45 4.70 -29.59
CA THR A 10 -16.45 5.24 -30.53
C THR A 10 -15.15 5.69 -29.87
N GLY A 11 -15.08 5.67 -28.54
CA GLY A 11 -13.93 6.12 -27.76
C GLY A 11 -12.90 5.02 -27.47
N ALA A 12 -11.69 5.42 -27.05
CA ALA A 12 -10.61 4.50 -26.65
C ALA A 12 -10.98 3.77 -25.34
N VAL A 13 -11.40 2.51 -25.49
CA VAL A 13 -11.66 1.59 -24.37
C VAL A 13 -10.51 0.60 -24.26
N ALA A 14 -9.80 0.61 -23.15
CA ALA A 14 -8.78 -0.40 -22.86
C ALA A 14 -9.39 -1.55 -22.05
N LYS A 15 -9.30 -2.76 -22.59
CA LYS A 15 -9.68 -3.98 -21.87
C LYS A 15 -8.46 -4.58 -21.20
N VAL A 16 -8.61 -4.94 -19.95
CA VAL A 16 -7.55 -5.58 -19.18
C VAL A 16 -7.64 -7.10 -19.31
N ASN A 17 -6.49 -7.74 -19.47
CA ASN A 17 -6.41 -9.21 -19.43
C ASN A 17 -6.45 -9.68 -17.97
N MET A 18 -7.56 -10.26 -17.54
CA MET A 18 -7.76 -10.72 -16.18
C MET A 18 -6.82 -11.87 -15.79
N GLU A 19 -6.42 -12.73 -16.74
CA GLU A 19 -5.48 -13.82 -16.46
C GLU A 19 -4.10 -13.28 -16.04
N ASP A 20 -3.65 -12.19 -16.68
CA ASP A 20 -2.40 -11.57 -16.33
C ASP A 20 -2.47 -10.81 -14.99
N LEU A 21 -3.63 -10.22 -14.68
CA LEU A 21 -3.82 -9.55 -13.39
C LEU A 21 -3.74 -10.53 -12.23
N LEU A 22 -4.30 -11.72 -12.37
CA LEU A 22 -4.36 -12.72 -11.32
C LEU A 22 -3.02 -13.44 -11.05
N LYS A 23 -2.03 -13.29 -11.94
CA LYS A 23 -0.68 -13.87 -11.74
C LYS A 23 0.09 -13.23 -10.59
N THR A 24 -0.24 -12.00 -10.24
CA THR A 24 0.44 -11.26 -9.18
C THR A 24 -0.51 -11.07 -8.00
N PRO A 25 -0.28 -11.74 -6.87
CA PRO A 25 -1.05 -11.50 -5.64
C PRO A 25 -0.89 -10.06 -5.22
N SER A 26 -1.99 -9.39 -4.96
CA SER A 26 -1.97 -7.98 -4.58
C SER A 26 -3.03 -7.67 -3.53
N SER A 27 -2.75 -6.70 -2.68
CA SER A 27 -3.64 -6.28 -1.60
C SER A 27 -4.91 -5.60 -2.12
N SER A 28 -4.82 -4.93 -3.27
CA SER A 28 -5.95 -4.22 -3.86
C SER A 28 -6.03 -4.48 -5.36
N PHE A 29 -7.25 -4.34 -5.91
CA PHE A 29 -7.46 -4.38 -7.34
C PHE A 29 -6.64 -3.30 -8.07
N ASP A 30 -6.60 -2.10 -7.52
CA ASP A 30 -5.92 -0.95 -8.11
C ASP A 30 -4.42 -1.20 -8.34
N GLN A 31 -3.76 -1.86 -7.39
CA GLN A 31 -2.36 -2.23 -7.53
C GLN A 31 -2.11 -3.14 -8.74
N THR A 32 -3.08 -4.01 -9.08
CA THR A 32 -2.95 -4.93 -10.22
C THR A 32 -2.99 -4.21 -11.56
N LEU A 33 -3.56 -3.00 -11.65
CA LEU A 33 -3.65 -2.21 -12.87
C LEU A 33 -2.32 -1.53 -13.25
N GLY A 34 -1.41 -1.37 -12.29
CA GLY A 34 -0.13 -0.68 -12.49
C GLY A 34 0.69 -1.27 -13.63
N GLY A 35 1.13 -0.43 -14.58
CA GLY A 35 1.97 -0.83 -15.71
C GLY A 35 1.28 -1.69 -16.78
N ARG A 36 -0.02 -2.02 -16.64
CA ARG A 36 -0.74 -2.94 -17.53
C ARG A 36 -1.70 -2.25 -18.50
N ILE A 37 -1.98 -0.99 -18.28
CA ILE A 37 -2.90 -0.21 -19.10
C ILE A 37 -2.19 1.06 -19.58
N ALA A 38 -2.02 1.20 -20.90
CA ALA A 38 -1.43 2.41 -21.46
C ALA A 38 -2.24 3.66 -21.07
N GLY A 39 -1.56 4.71 -20.59
CA GLY A 39 -2.18 5.97 -20.13
C GLY A 39 -2.90 5.88 -18.78
N VAL A 40 -2.68 4.83 -18.00
CA VAL A 40 -3.09 4.71 -16.59
C VAL A 40 -1.83 4.67 -15.74
N ASN A 41 -1.67 5.66 -14.89
CA ASN A 41 -0.60 5.70 -13.89
C ASN A 41 -1.18 5.27 -12.54
N VAL A 42 -0.53 4.29 -11.91
CA VAL A 42 -0.88 3.81 -10.57
C VAL A 42 0.33 3.98 -9.69
N SER A 43 0.20 4.78 -8.66
CA SER A 43 1.25 5.04 -7.69
C SER A 43 0.76 4.76 -6.27
N SER A 44 1.66 4.23 -5.45
CA SER A 44 1.43 4.11 -4.00
C SER A 44 1.93 5.36 -3.31
N GLY A 45 1.11 5.98 -2.47
CA GLY A 45 1.50 7.15 -1.70
C GLY A 45 2.42 6.82 -0.53
N GLU A 46 2.21 5.68 0.12
CA GLU A 46 2.81 5.39 1.42
C GLU A 46 3.61 4.08 1.47
N GLY A 47 3.46 3.19 0.51
CA GLY A 47 4.12 1.87 0.52
C GLY A 47 3.67 0.93 1.66
N MET A 48 2.70 1.33 2.47
CA MET A 48 2.15 0.49 3.53
C MET A 48 1.32 -0.67 2.96
N PRO A 49 1.32 -1.84 3.60
CA PRO A 49 0.41 -2.92 3.24
C PRO A 49 -1.06 -2.45 3.28
N GLY A 50 -1.81 -2.71 2.21
CA GLY A 50 -3.20 -2.26 2.09
C GLY A 50 -3.39 -0.75 1.94
N GLY A 51 -2.32 0.00 1.70
CA GLY A 51 -2.39 1.43 1.43
C GLY A 51 -3.19 1.75 0.16
N THR A 52 -3.77 2.94 0.13
CA THR A 52 -4.53 3.44 -1.02
C THR A 52 -3.61 3.68 -2.20
N MET A 53 -4.08 3.32 -3.39
CA MET A 53 -3.41 3.60 -4.64
C MET A 53 -3.97 4.87 -5.26
N ASN A 54 -3.09 5.73 -5.74
CA ASN A 54 -3.47 6.87 -6.54
C ASN A 54 -3.49 6.45 -8.02
N ILE A 55 -4.68 6.46 -8.62
CA ILE A 55 -4.87 6.15 -10.04
C ILE A 55 -5.16 7.43 -10.80
N VAL A 56 -4.37 7.69 -11.81
CA VAL A 56 -4.54 8.84 -12.70
C VAL A 56 -4.61 8.36 -14.14
N ILE A 57 -5.66 8.78 -14.86
CA ILE A 57 -5.88 8.44 -16.27
C ILE A 57 -5.55 9.65 -17.12
N ARG A 58 -4.55 9.52 -18.04
CA ARG A 58 -4.09 10.58 -18.96
C ARG A 58 -3.58 11.87 -18.30
N GLY A 59 -3.15 11.80 -17.04
CA GLY A 59 -2.62 12.94 -16.30
C GLY A 59 -3.64 13.62 -15.40
N ASN A 60 -3.16 14.58 -14.61
CA ASN A 60 -3.98 15.32 -13.68
C ASN A 60 -4.81 16.39 -14.41
N ASN A 61 -6.11 16.39 -14.18
CA ASN A 61 -7.03 17.40 -14.72
C ASN A 61 -7.22 18.57 -13.77
N SER A 62 -6.96 18.38 -12.48
CA SER A 62 -7.09 19.40 -11.45
C SER A 62 -5.80 19.51 -10.63
N LEU A 63 -5.44 20.75 -10.28
CA LEU A 63 -4.32 21.05 -9.39
C LEU A 63 -4.75 21.02 -7.90
N THR A 64 -6.02 21.19 -7.61
CA THR A 64 -6.53 21.38 -6.25
C THR A 64 -7.56 20.32 -5.82
N GLN A 65 -8.09 19.53 -6.76
CA GLN A 65 -9.11 18.53 -6.50
C GLN A 65 -8.56 17.11 -6.75
N ASP A 66 -9.31 16.12 -6.27
CA ASP A 66 -9.02 14.71 -6.51
C ASP A 66 -9.05 14.39 -8.01
N ASN A 67 -8.02 13.73 -8.49
CA ASN A 67 -7.87 13.30 -9.88
C ASN A 67 -8.23 11.81 -10.07
N SER A 68 -8.78 11.17 -9.05
CA SER A 68 -9.20 9.77 -9.11
C SER A 68 -10.29 9.53 -10.15
N PRO A 69 -10.26 8.41 -10.89
CA PRO A 69 -11.31 8.06 -11.84
C PRO A 69 -12.60 7.66 -11.11
N LEU A 70 -13.72 7.76 -11.81
CA LEU A 70 -14.99 7.20 -11.35
C LEU A 70 -14.97 5.68 -11.47
N TYR A 71 -15.29 4.96 -10.41
CA TYR A 71 -15.51 3.53 -10.46
C TYR A 71 -16.98 3.19 -10.72
N VAL A 72 -17.21 2.25 -11.61
CA VAL A 72 -18.55 1.71 -11.91
C VAL A 72 -18.50 0.19 -11.74
N ILE A 73 -19.18 -0.33 -10.73
CA ILE A 73 -19.17 -1.75 -10.39
C ILE A 73 -20.52 -2.35 -10.72
N ASP A 74 -20.54 -3.33 -11.62
CA ASP A 74 -21.78 -3.99 -12.10
C ASP A 74 -22.86 -2.99 -12.58
N GLY A 75 -22.43 -1.83 -13.12
CA GLY A 75 -23.30 -0.77 -13.63
C GLY A 75 -23.67 0.31 -12.60
N PHE A 76 -23.23 0.20 -11.35
CA PHE A 76 -23.46 1.19 -10.30
C PHE A 76 -22.22 2.03 -10.07
N PRO A 77 -22.31 3.38 -10.16
CA PRO A 77 -21.20 4.26 -9.85
C PRO A 77 -20.94 4.25 -8.34
N VAL A 78 -19.67 4.17 -7.96
CA VAL A 78 -19.18 4.17 -6.59
C VAL A 78 -18.43 5.48 -6.37
N GLU A 79 -18.80 6.22 -5.33
CA GLU A 79 -18.22 7.53 -5.03
C GLU A 79 -16.87 7.44 -4.33
N ASP A 80 -16.72 6.42 -3.48
CA ASP A 80 -15.50 6.21 -2.72
C ASP A 80 -14.61 5.15 -3.40
N PRO A 81 -13.44 5.55 -3.94
CA PRO A 81 -12.48 4.62 -4.55
C PRO A 81 -12.05 3.49 -3.60
N ALA A 82 -12.06 3.74 -2.27
CA ALA A 82 -11.72 2.73 -1.29
C ALA A 82 -12.65 1.50 -1.33
N ILE A 83 -13.92 1.69 -1.70
CA ILE A 83 -14.86 0.57 -1.87
C ILE A 83 -14.45 -0.31 -3.06
N ALA A 84 -14.01 0.30 -4.18
CA ALA A 84 -13.53 -0.44 -5.33
C ALA A 84 -12.26 -1.22 -5.01
N ALA A 85 -11.34 -0.64 -4.23
CA ALA A 85 -10.11 -1.28 -3.78
C ALA A 85 -10.36 -2.50 -2.88
N THR A 86 -11.52 -2.60 -2.22
CA THR A 86 -11.87 -3.79 -1.40
C THR A 86 -12.24 -5.01 -2.24
N ILE A 87 -12.58 -4.86 -3.52
CA ILE A 87 -13.01 -5.99 -4.35
C ILE A 87 -11.83 -6.93 -4.62
N ASN A 88 -12.05 -8.23 -4.36
CA ASN A 88 -11.03 -9.22 -4.68
C ASN A 88 -10.87 -9.34 -6.21
N PRO A 89 -9.65 -9.22 -6.76
CA PRO A 89 -9.41 -9.41 -8.19
C PRO A 89 -9.94 -10.75 -8.73
N SER A 90 -9.95 -11.81 -7.91
CA SER A 90 -10.49 -13.13 -8.30
C SER A 90 -12.01 -13.13 -8.54
N ASP A 91 -12.75 -12.17 -8.00
CA ASP A 91 -14.19 -12.02 -8.22
C ASP A 91 -14.54 -11.17 -9.44
N VAL A 92 -13.55 -10.56 -10.08
CA VAL A 92 -13.73 -9.72 -11.26
C VAL A 92 -13.71 -10.58 -12.53
N GLU A 93 -14.66 -10.35 -13.41
CA GLU A 93 -14.75 -10.99 -14.73
C GLU A 93 -14.04 -10.16 -15.82
N SER A 94 -14.26 -8.83 -15.79
CA SER A 94 -13.62 -7.90 -16.74
C SER A 94 -13.48 -6.52 -16.16
N VAL A 95 -12.46 -5.81 -16.66
CA VAL A 95 -12.24 -4.39 -16.40
C VAL A 95 -12.10 -3.68 -17.73
N ASP A 96 -12.88 -2.64 -17.90
CA ASP A 96 -12.83 -1.75 -19.04
C ASP A 96 -12.53 -0.33 -18.54
N VAL A 97 -11.50 0.32 -19.09
CA VAL A 97 -11.13 1.69 -18.72
C VAL A 97 -11.48 2.65 -19.84
N LEU A 98 -12.42 3.55 -19.57
CA LEU A 98 -12.83 4.62 -20.47
C LEU A 98 -11.94 5.84 -20.25
N LYS A 99 -11.24 6.24 -21.30
CA LYS A 99 -10.25 7.32 -21.20
C LYS A 99 -10.69 8.59 -21.92
N ASP A 100 -11.53 8.45 -22.95
CA ASP A 100 -11.94 9.55 -23.82
C ASP A 100 -13.23 10.20 -23.35
N ALA A 101 -13.35 11.51 -23.54
CA ALA A 101 -14.53 12.30 -23.19
C ALA A 101 -15.82 11.75 -23.82
N SER A 102 -15.76 11.25 -25.07
CA SER A 102 -16.92 10.64 -25.74
C SER A 102 -17.40 9.37 -25.04
N ALA A 103 -16.49 8.55 -24.53
CA ALA A 103 -16.82 7.32 -23.83
C ALA A 103 -17.28 7.59 -22.37
N THR A 104 -16.80 8.67 -21.74
CA THR A 104 -17.15 9.04 -20.37
C THR A 104 -18.39 9.95 -20.28
N ALA A 105 -18.85 10.49 -21.40
CA ALA A 105 -19.98 11.44 -21.45
C ALA A 105 -21.27 10.95 -20.78
N ILE A 106 -21.51 9.62 -20.81
CA ILE A 106 -22.69 9.00 -20.16
C ILE A 106 -22.65 9.12 -18.61
N TYR A 107 -21.47 9.40 -18.04
CA TYR A 107 -21.27 9.60 -16.60
C TYR A 107 -21.21 11.08 -16.20
N GLY A 108 -21.34 11.99 -17.20
CA GLY A 108 -21.32 13.44 -16.98
C GLY A 108 -20.00 13.94 -16.39
N ALA A 109 -20.05 15.02 -15.61
CA ALA A 109 -18.87 15.63 -15.00
C ALA A 109 -18.07 14.66 -14.11
N ARG A 110 -18.73 13.69 -13.50
CA ARG A 110 -18.07 12.67 -12.66
C ARG A 110 -17.11 11.77 -13.44
N GLY A 111 -17.29 11.63 -14.75
CA GLY A 111 -16.41 10.88 -15.63
C GLY A 111 -15.22 11.68 -16.19
N ALA A 112 -15.03 12.95 -15.79
CA ALA A 112 -14.00 13.83 -16.35
C ALA A 112 -12.57 13.29 -16.19
N ASN A 113 -12.29 12.62 -15.08
CA ASN A 113 -10.99 11.99 -14.78
C ASN A 113 -10.85 10.57 -15.34
N GLY A 114 -11.79 10.15 -16.21
CA GLY A 114 -11.87 8.78 -16.70
C GLY A 114 -12.81 7.90 -15.87
N VAL A 115 -13.14 6.72 -16.40
CA VAL A 115 -14.04 5.78 -15.73
C VAL A 115 -13.46 4.38 -15.77
N VAL A 116 -13.41 3.71 -14.63
CA VAL A 116 -13.03 2.30 -14.48
C VAL A 116 -14.30 1.47 -14.30
N ILE A 117 -14.65 0.68 -15.28
CA ILE A 117 -15.82 -0.19 -15.24
C ILE A 117 -15.38 -1.60 -14.85
N MET A 118 -15.87 -2.06 -13.71
CA MET A 118 -15.61 -3.40 -13.20
C MET A 118 -16.86 -4.25 -13.32
N THR A 119 -16.75 -5.37 -14.02
CA THR A 119 -17.81 -6.38 -14.07
C THR A 119 -17.39 -7.57 -13.23
N THR A 120 -18.23 -7.94 -12.27
CA THR A 120 -17.94 -9.07 -11.40
C THR A 120 -18.49 -10.39 -11.97
N LYS A 121 -17.89 -11.49 -11.55
CA LYS A 121 -18.31 -12.83 -11.95
C LYS A 121 -19.74 -13.10 -11.50
N LYS A 122 -20.58 -13.53 -12.45
CA LYS A 122 -21.97 -13.93 -12.21
C LYS A 122 -22.09 -15.44 -12.30
N GLY A 123 -23.13 -15.99 -11.69
CA GLY A 123 -23.46 -17.40 -11.83
C GLY A 123 -23.69 -17.82 -13.25
N LYS A 124 -23.22 -19.01 -13.64
CA LYS A 124 -23.38 -19.61 -14.96
C LYS A 124 -24.36 -20.78 -14.87
N ILE A 125 -25.06 -21.06 -15.98
CA ILE A 125 -25.90 -22.26 -16.10
C ILE A 125 -25.00 -23.48 -16.10
N GLY A 126 -25.28 -24.45 -15.23
CA GLY A 126 -24.51 -25.67 -15.12
C GLY A 126 -24.50 -26.25 -13.71
N LYS A 127 -23.85 -27.39 -13.58
CA LYS A 127 -23.64 -28.03 -12.26
C LYS A 127 -22.84 -27.10 -11.34
N PRO A 128 -23.05 -27.17 -10.03
CA PRO A 128 -22.23 -26.43 -9.08
C PRO A 128 -20.76 -26.71 -9.28
N GLN A 129 -19.94 -25.66 -9.39
CA GLN A 129 -18.48 -25.73 -9.51
C GLN A 129 -17.86 -25.02 -8.32
N LEU A 130 -17.08 -25.75 -7.54
CA LEU A 130 -16.27 -25.22 -6.48
C LEU A 130 -14.86 -24.95 -7.04
N LYS A 131 -14.35 -23.74 -6.81
CA LYS A 131 -13.00 -23.33 -7.19
C LYS A 131 -12.27 -22.79 -5.98
N TYR A 132 -11.03 -23.18 -5.82
CA TYR A 132 -10.10 -22.62 -4.84
C TYR A 132 -8.91 -22.01 -5.58
N ASP A 133 -8.57 -20.78 -5.24
CA ASP A 133 -7.37 -20.08 -5.69
C ASP A 133 -6.55 -19.68 -4.45
N GLY A 134 -5.31 -20.15 -4.36
CA GLY A 134 -4.41 -19.82 -3.27
C GLY A 134 -3.07 -19.31 -3.78
N SER A 135 -2.46 -18.37 -3.06
CA SER A 135 -1.12 -17.88 -3.37
C SER A 135 -0.34 -17.55 -2.11
N PHE A 136 0.97 -17.73 -2.18
CA PHE A 136 1.95 -17.33 -1.18
C PHE A 136 3.01 -16.48 -1.85
N GLY A 137 3.50 -15.47 -1.14
CA GLY A 137 4.54 -14.60 -1.64
C GLY A 137 5.49 -14.16 -0.52
N VAL A 138 6.68 -13.75 -0.93
CA VAL A 138 7.71 -13.18 -0.05
C VAL A 138 8.06 -11.80 -0.59
N GLN A 139 8.17 -10.83 0.30
CA GLN A 139 8.56 -9.46 0.00
C GLN A 139 9.83 -9.11 0.76
N LYS A 140 10.75 -8.45 0.08
CA LYS A 140 11.99 -7.96 0.67
C LYS A 140 12.35 -6.62 0.01
N VAL A 141 12.96 -5.73 0.79
CA VAL A 141 13.58 -4.52 0.23
C VAL A 141 14.70 -4.93 -0.70
N THR A 142 14.69 -4.39 -1.92
CA THR A 142 15.72 -4.68 -2.93
C THR A 142 16.85 -3.68 -2.91
N ASN A 143 16.54 -2.42 -2.59
CA ASN A 143 17.51 -1.34 -2.53
C ASN A 143 17.28 -0.50 -1.28
N THR A 144 18.34 -0.21 -0.54
CA THR A 144 18.36 0.72 0.58
C THR A 144 19.06 2.01 0.15
N ILE A 145 18.81 3.08 0.89
CA ILE A 145 19.51 4.36 0.67
C ILE A 145 20.88 4.28 1.36
N PRO A 146 22.00 4.62 0.70
CA PRO A 146 23.28 4.69 1.38
C PRO A 146 23.22 5.67 2.56
N MET A 147 23.56 5.19 3.74
CA MET A 147 23.57 5.96 4.98
C MET A 147 25.02 6.27 5.36
N MET A 148 25.21 7.35 6.10
CA MET A 148 26.53 7.68 6.68
C MET A 148 26.93 6.60 7.68
N ASP A 149 28.17 6.15 7.56
CA ASP A 149 28.79 5.33 8.59
C ASP A 149 29.19 6.17 9.82
N ALA A 150 29.70 5.53 10.87
CA ALA A 150 30.11 6.21 12.11
C ALA A 150 31.16 7.29 11.86
N TYR A 151 32.13 7.02 10.99
CA TYR A 151 33.18 7.99 10.64
C TYR A 151 32.60 9.19 9.90
N GLU A 152 31.78 8.96 8.88
CA GLU A 152 31.15 10.02 8.07
C GLU A 152 30.22 10.88 8.92
N PHE A 153 29.44 10.24 9.80
CA PHE A 153 28.56 10.92 10.75
C PHE A 153 29.34 11.84 11.69
N VAL A 154 30.38 11.32 12.40
CA VAL A 154 31.16 12.14 13.34
C VAL A 154 31.95 13.22 12.60
N LYS A 155 32.41 12.95 11.39
CA LYS A 155 33.05 13.96 10.53
C LYS A 155 32.07 15.10 10.20
N LEU A 156 30.86 14.78 9.77
CA LEU A 156 29.83 15.79 9.49
C LEU A 156 29.48 16.60 10.76
N GLN A 157 29.33 15.92 11.91
CA GLN A 157 29.09 16.61 13.17
C GLN A 157 30.24 17.57 13.52
N ASN A 158 31.49 17.17 13.26
CA ASN A 158 32.64 18.03 13.52
C ASN A 158 32.71 19.23 12.57
N GLU A 159 32.26 19.08 11.32
CA GLU A 159 32.17 20.20 10.37
C GLU A 159 31.07 21.20 10.76
N MET A 160 29.92 20.69 11.22
CA MET A 160 28.76 21.54 11.57
C MET A 160 28.85 22.11 12.99
N PHE A 161 29.30 21.31 13.97
CA PHE A 161 29.30 21.61 15.40
C PHE A 161 30.63 21.22 16.06
N PRO A 162 31.76 21.86 15.71
CA PRO A 162 33.10 21.43 16.14
C PRO A 162 33.29 21.41 17.66
N ALA A 163 32.70 22.37 18.38
CA ALA A 163 32.82 22.45 19.83
C ALA A 163 32.12 21.28 20.55
N ASP A 164 30.90 20.97 20.12
CA ASP A 164 30.09 19.89 20.70
C ASP A 164 30.66 18.53 20.32
N THR A 165 31.11 18.36 19.09
CA THR A 165 31.74 17.12 18.63
C THR A 165 33.03 16.83 19.38
N LYS A 166 33.87 17.85 19.62
CA LYS A 166 35.09 17.70 20.42
C LYS A 166 34.76 17.30 21.85
N LYS A 167 33.69 17.84 22.42
CA LYS A 167 33.27 17.54 23.80
C LYS A 167 32.66 16.14 23.92
N ASN A 168 31.91 15.67 22.92
CA ASN A 168 31.11 14.46 22.99
C ASN A 168 31.81 13.27 22.32
N TYR A 169 32.28 13.40 21.10
CA TYR A 169 32.82 12.32 20.30
C TYR A 169 34.36 12.25 20.29
N LEU A 170 35.01 13.40 20.29
CA LEU A 170 36.49 13.49 20.20
C LEU A 170 37.10 13.84 21.55
N LYS A 171 36.58 13.27 22.64
CA LYS A 171 37.04 13.46 23.99
C LYS A 171 38.05 12.40 24.42
N GLU A 172 38.73 12.65 25.55
CA GLU A 172 39.51 11.63 26.19
C GLU A 172 38.61 10.66 26.96
N TYR A 173 38.80 9.36 26.72
CA TYR A 173 38.10 8.31 27.42
C TYR A 173 39.03 7.12 27.67
N GLU A 174 39.08 6.60 28.88
CA GLU A 174 39.97 5.51 29.34
C GLU A 174 41.43 5.74 29.00
N GLY A 175 41.91 6.98 29.12
CA GLY A 175 43.31 7.35 28.87
C GLY A 175 43.69 7.44 27.38
N LYS A 176 42.71 7.35 26.47
CA LYS A 176 42.87 7.51 25.03
C LYS A 176 42.15 8.75 24.55
N GLN A 177 42.86 9.61 23.81
CA GLN A 177 42.23 10.70 23.05
C GLN A 177 41.59 10.14 21.80
N TRP A 178 40.25 10.20 21.71
CA TRP A 178 39.51 9.76 20.53
C TRP A 178 39.66 10.75 19.37
N THR A 179 39.85 10.18 18.19
CA THR A 179 40.01 10.91 16.92
C THR A 179 38.94 10.47 15.92
N LEU A 180 38.81 11.19 14.81
CA LEU A 180 37.90 10.79 13.73
C LEU A 180 38.20 9.39 13.20
N ASP A 181 39.49 9.03 13.07
CA ASP A 181 39.88 7.74 12.51
C ASP A 181 39.49 6.55 13.41
N ASP A 182 39.32 6.76 14.70
CA ASP A 182 38.85 5.71 15.61
C ASP A 182 37.44 5.24 15.25
N TYR A 183 36.62 6.12 14.66
CA TYR A 183 35.26 5.81 14.25
C TYR A 183 35.15 4.97 12.99
N ARG A 184 36.24 4.66 12.29
CA ARG A 184 36.22 3.79 11.11
C ARG A 184 35.96 2.33 11.42
N ASN A 185 36.23 1.89 12.64
CA ASN A 185 36.16 0.49 13.05
C ASN A 185 35.29 0.25 14.28
N VAL A 186 34.44 1.21 14.65
CA VAL A 186 33.51 1.02 15.76
C VAL A 186 32.25 0.29 15.33
N ALA A 187 31.61 -0.38 16.26
CA ALA A 187 30.28 -0.93 16.04
C ALA A 187 29.28 0.22 15.83
N GLN A 188 28.36 0.02 14.89
CA GLN A 188 27.34 1.00 14.52
C GLN A 188 26.04 0.31 14.13
N TYR A 189 24.93 1.05 14.14
CA TYR A 189 23.65 0.57 13.62
C TYR A 189 23.39 1.09 12.20
N ASP A 190 22.97 0.20 11.31
CA ASP A 190 22.21 0.57 10.11
C ASP A 190 20.73 0.46 10.46
N TRP A 191 20.08 1.60 10.64
CA TRP A 191 18.67 1.64 11.02
C TRP A 191 17.74 1.09 9.98
N GLN A 192 18.14 1.01 8.72
CA GLN A 192 17.37 0.37 7.67
C GLN A 192 17.35 -1.15 7.86
N ASP A 193 18.49 -1.75 8.21
CA ASP A 193 18.58 -3.18 8.51
C ASP A 193 17.76 -3.55 9.76
N GLU A 194 17.70 -2.64 10.76
CA GLU A 194 16.94 -2.86 11.98
C GLU A 194 15.42 -2.71 11.78
N ILE A 195 14.98 -1.91 10.81
CA ILE A 195 13.56 -1.63 10.54
C ILE A 195 12.97 -2.55 9.48
N PHE A 196 13.76 -2.93 8.48
CA PHE A 196 13.27 -3.75 7.38
C PHE A 196 13.38 -5.24 7.68
N ARG A 197 12.37 -5.98 7.25
CA ARG A 197 12.32 -7.43 7.38
C ARG A 197 11.88 -8.09 6.08
N THR A 198 12.19 -9.36 5.95
CA THR A 198 11.52 -10.21 4.96
C THR A 198 10.09 -10.45 5.43
N ALA A 199 9.13 -10.14 4.58
CA ALA A 199 7.71 -10.18 4.89
C ALA A 199 6.99 -11.25 4.03
N TRP A 200 5.97 -11.87 4.60
CA TRP A 200 5.17 -12.88 3.95
C TRP A 200 3.81 -12.34 3.55
N GLN A 201 3.27 -12.87 2.47
CA GLN A 201 1.88 -12.63 2.10
C GLN A 201 1.21 -13.92 1.67
N GLN A 202 -0.09 -14.02 1.96
CA GLN A 202 -0.91 -15.14 1.54
C GLN A 202 -2.30 -14.66 1.11
N SER A 203 -2.86 -15.33 0.13
CA SER A 203 -4.20 -15.08 -0.36
C SER A 203 -4.92 -16.40 -0.59
N HIS A 204 -6.14 -16.49 -0.09
CA HIS A 204 -7.00 -17.66 -0.26
C HIS A 204 -8.36 -17.19 -0.75
N ASN A 205 -8.88 -17.79 -1.80
CA ASN A 205 -10.18 -17.51 -2.34
C ASN A 205 -10.91 -18.82 -2.66
N VAL A 206 -12.11 -18.97 -2.13
CA VAL A 206 -13.01 -20.08 -2.43
C VAL A 206 -14.23 -19.51 -3.12
N SER A 207 -14.62 -20.05 -4.23
CA SER A 207 -15.82 -19.64 -4.95
C SER A 207 -16.66 -20.84 -5.39
N LEU A 208 -17.97 -20.68 -5.29
CA LEU A 208 -18.99 -21.64 -5.71
C LEU A 208 -19.90 -20.96 -6.72
N MET A 209 -19.95 -21.46 -7.93
CA MET A 209 -20.85 -20.96 -8.97
C MET A 209 -21.67 -22.07 -9.60
N GLY A 210 -22.89 -21.75 -10.00
CA GLY A 210 -23.78 -22.69 -10.66
C GLY A 210 -25.12 -22.08 -10.97
N GLY A 211 -26.03 -22.92 -11.47
CA GLY A 211 -27.39 -22.48 -11.66
C GLY A 211 -28.12 -23.19 -12.81
N THR A 212 -29.38 -22.84 -12.92
CA THR A 212 -30.33 -23.23 -13.96
C THR A 212 -30.69 -22.01 -14.81
N GLU A 213 -31.56 -22.17 -15.79
CA GLU A 213 -32.11 -21.03 -16.54
C GLU A 213 -32.86 -20.04 -15.66
N GLY A 214 -33.55 -20.54 -14.62
CA GLY A 214 -34.34 -19.73 -13.71
C GLY A 214 -33.57 -19.08 -12.57
N VAL A 215 -32.49 -19.72 -12.09
CA VAL A 215 -31.70 -19.21 -10.97
C VAL A 215 -30.21 -19.49 -11.21
N ARG A 216 -29.40 -18.46 -11.10
CA ARG A 216 -27.94 -18.55 -11.19
C ARG A 216 -27.34 -17.88 -9.97
N TYR A 217 -26.28 -18.47 -9.45
CA TYR A 217 -25.61 -17.94 -8.25
C TYR A 217 -24.07 -18.02 -8.41
N ASN A 218 -23.43 -17.07 -7.78
CA ASN A 218 -21.99 -17.07 -7.52
C ASN A 218 -21.79 -16.59 -6.09
N ALA A 219 -21.12 -17.40 -5.27
CA ALA A 219 -20.75 -17.05 -3.91
C ALA A 219 -19.25 -17.23 -3.75
N SER A 220 -18.57 -16.27 -3.13
CA SER A 220 -17.14 -16.34 -2.85
C SER A 220 -16.83 -15.89 -1.43
N ALA A 221 -15.75 -16.44 -0.90
CA ALA A 221 -15.13 -16.01 0.35
C ALA A 221 -13.63 -15.94 0.15
N SER A 222 -13.02 -14.84 0.58
CA SER A 222 -11.59 -14.62 0.44
C SER A 222 -10.96 -14.13 1.73
N TYR A 223 -9.73 -14.56 1.95
CA TYR A 223 -8.85 -14.08 3.02
C TYR A 223 -7.52 -13.67 2.42
N PHE A 224 -7.07 -12.49 2.78
CA PHE A 224 -5.78 -11.93 2.39
C PHE A 224 -5.04 -11.48 3.65
N ASP A 225 -3.78 -11.86 3.78
CA ASP A 225 -2.91 -11.47 4.87
C ASP A 225 -1.54 -11.11 4.31
N GLN A 226 -1.08 -9.91 4.58
CA GLN A 226 0.19 -9.38 4.11
C GLN A 226 0.93 -8.73 5.26
N ASP A 227 2.05 -9.33 5.65
CA ASP A 227 3.02 -8.63 6.49
C ASP A 227 3.72 -7.54 5.70
N GLY A 228 3.99 -6.42 6.34
CA GLY A 228 4.79 -5.37 5.74
C GLY A 228 6.28 -5.60 5.91
N ILE A 229 7.05 -5.06 4.98
CA ILE A 229 8.52 -5.05 5.03
C ILE A 229 9.07 -4.18 6.17
N VAL A 230 8.27 -3.25 6.68
CA VAL A 230 8.58 -2.46 7.88
C VAL A 230 8.09 -3.24 9.10
N LEU A 231 8.88 -3.23 10.17
CA LEU A 231 8.52 -3.86 11.44
C LEU A 231 7.11 -3.43 11.89
N ASN A 232 6.37 -4.39 12.50
CA ASN A 232 5.05 -4.18 13.09
C ASN A 232 3.97 -3.65 12.13
N SER A 233 4.17 -3.79 10.83
CA SER A 233 3.15 -3.46 9.83
C SER A 233 2.51 -4.72 9.25
N ASN A 234 1.18 -4.70 9.07
CA ASN A 234 0.41 -5.82 8.55
C ASN A 234 -0.93 -5.33 7.98
N TYR A 235 -1.44 -6.05 6.99
CA TYR A 235 -2.76 -5.84 6.42
C TYR A 235 -3.49 -7.17 6.28
N LYS A 236 -4.69 -7.24 6.86
CA LYS A 236 -5.58 -8.40 6.77
C LYS A 236 -6.92 -7.99 6.20
N ARG A 237 -7.43 -8.78 5.26
CA ARG A 237 -8.76 -8.56 4.70
C ARG A 237 -9.51 -9.86 4.61
N PHE A 238 -10.72 -9.86 5.15
CA PHE A 238 -11.71 -10.90 4.94
C PHE A 238 -12.85 -10.33 4.10
N GLN A 239 -13.28 -11.07 3.10
CA GLN A 239 -14.36 -10.64 2.21
C GLN A 239 -15.26 -11.83 1.87
N THR A 240 -16.56 -11.58 1.82
CA THR A 240 -17.53 -12.50 1.25
C THR A 240 -18.40 -11.76 0.24
N ARG A 241 -18.71 -12.44 -0.84
CA ARG A 241 -19.57 -11.91 -1.90
C ARG A 241 -20.56 -12.96 -2.34
N MET A 242 -21.80 -12.54 -2.59
CA MET A 242 -22.85 -13.37 -3.15
C MET A 242 -23.56 -12.59 -4.26
N ASN A 243 -23.68 -13.20 -5.41
CA ASN A 243 -24.50 -12.70 -6.52
C ASN A 243 -25.51 -13.77 -6.91
N THR A 244 -26.79 -13.40 -6.97
CA THR A 244 -27.86 -14.29 -7.38
C THR A 244 -28.73 -13.59 -8.42
N VAL A 245 -28.94 -14.26 -9.56
CA VAL A 245 -29.82 -13.78 -10.63
C VAL A 245 -30.99 -14.75 -10.74
N VAL A 246 -32.20 -14.23 -10.58
CA VAL A 246 -33.45 -14.98 -10.71
C VAL A 246 -34.19 -14.49 -11.95
N ARG A 247 -34.56 -15.43 -12.83
CA ARG A 247 -35.36 -15.19 -14.03
C ARG A 247 -36.58 -16.08 -14.03
N ARG A 248 -37.76 -15.47 -14.00
CA ARG A 248 -39.03 -16.21 -14.05
C ARG A 248 -40.06 -15.45 -14.88
N GLY A 249 -40.35 -15.92 -16.07
CA GLY A 249 -41.22 -15.23 -17.01
C GLY A 249 -40.68 -13.84 -17.34
N LYS A 250 -41.45 -12.81 -17.02
CA LYS A 250 -41.06 -11.40 -17.20
C LYS A 250 -40.22 -10.82 -16.09
N LEU A 251 -40.09 -11.55 -14.96
CA LEU A 251 -39.28 -11.09 -13.81
C LEU A 251 -37.81 -11.43 -14.03
N ASN A 252 -36.96 -10.39 -13.96
CA ASN A 252 -35.51 -10.54 -13.92
C ASN A 252 -34.97 -9.74 -12.74
N MET A 253 -34.48 -10.43 -11.73
CA MET A 253 -33.99 -9.85 -10.49
C MET A 253 -32.55 -10.26 -10.27
N SER A 254 -31.69 -9.31 -9.93
CA SER A 254 -30.30 -9.56 -9.53
C SER A 254 -30.07 -8.99 -8.15
N ILE A 255 -29.56 -9.83 -7.24
CA ILE A 255 -29.19 -9.45 -5.90
C ILE A 255 -27.70 -9.66 -5.75
N THR A 256 -26.98 -8.63 -5.35
CA THR A 256 -25.56 -8.71 -5.00
C THR A 256 -25.38 -8.24 -3.57
N ALA A 257 -24.79 -9.08 -2.73
CA ALA A 257 -24.37 -8.74 -1.38
C ALA A 257 -22.84 -8.86 -1.30
N ASN A 258 -22.21 -7.87 -0.72
CA ASN A 258 -20.77 -7.85 -0.46
C ASN A 258 -20.52 -7.44 0.99
N TYR A 259 -19.69 -8.20 1.68
CA TYR A 259 -19.17 -7.85 3.00
C TYR A 259 -17.66 -7.89 2.95
N SER A 260 -17.02 -6.83 3.41
CA SER A 260 -15.58 -6.74 3.53
C SER A 260 -15.19 -6.19 4.88
N ARG A 261 -14.18 -6.77 5.48
CA ARG A 261 -13.53 -6.23 6.69
C ARG A 261 -12.04 -6.23 6.47
N ALA A 262 -11.44 -5.06 6.52
CA ALA A 262 -10.01 -4.89 6.45
C ALA A 262 -9.45 -4.36 7.78
N ILE A 263 -8.28 -4.86 8.16
CA ILE A 263 -7.53 -4.41 9.33
C ILE A 263 -6.12 -4.09 8.84
N GLN A 264 -5.72 -2.85 9.01
CA GLN A 264 -4.38 -2.37 8.72
C GLN A 264 -3.71 -1.96 10.02
N THR A 265 -2.48 -2.38 10.20
CA THR A 265 -1.66 -2.05 11.38
C THR A 265 -0.31 -1.54 10.92
N GLY A 266 0.31 -0.66 11.72
CA GLY A 266 1.64 -0.13 11.47
C GLY A 266 1.75 1.35 11.72
N SER A 267 2.97 1.86 11.74
CA SER A 267 3.28 3.29 11.85
C SER A 267 3.06 3.98 10.51
N SER A 268 2.74 5.26 10.54
CA SER A 268 2.62 6.06 9.32
C SER A 268 4.00 6.22 8.67
N THR A 269 4.07 5.88 7.39
CA THR A 269 5.26 6.08 6.56
C THR A 269 5.10 7.27 5.61
N SER A 270 3.98 8.00 5.70
CA SER A 270 3.68 9.14 4.82
C SER A 270 4.62 10.31 5.08
N LEU A 271 5.31 10.75 4.04
CA LEU A 271 6.13 11.97 4.05
C LEU A 271 5.29 13.26 4.13
N TYR A 272 3.98 13.15 3.95
CA TYR A 272 3.03 14.28 3.88
C TYR A 272 2.10 14.34 5.10
N SER A 273 2.51 13.81 6.24
CA SER A 273 1.74 13.99 7.47
C SER A 273 1.63 15.46 7.82
N SER A 274 0.42 15.93 8.06
CA SER A 274 0.12 17.35 8.41
C SER A 274 0.79 17.83 9.69
N SER A 275 1.35 16.93 10.48
CA SER A 275 2.12 17.25 11.69
C SER A 275 3.62 17.07 11.52
N GLY A 276 4.16 16.81 10.32
CA GLY A 276 5.62 16.82 10.00
C GLY A 276 6.56 16.07 10.94
N MET A 277 6.14 15.87 12.14
CA MET A 277 7.00 15.55 13.28
C MET A 277 7.12 14.06 13.58
N ASN A 278 6.36 13.17 12.93
CA ASN A 278 6.36 11.74 13.26
C ASN A 278 6.36 10.84 12.01
N ASN A 279 7.32 11.08 11.12
CA ASN A 279 7.55 10.17 10.02
C ASN A 279 8.64 9.18 10.41
N LEU A 280 8.29 7.89 10.46
CA LEU A 280 9.22 6.83 10.78
C LEU A 280 10.50 6.89 9.95
N PHE A 281 10.41 7.16 8.65
CA PHE A 281 11.57 7.20 7.77
C PHE A 281 12.50 8.37 8.03
N TYR A 282 12.01 9.51 8.51
CA TYR A 282 12.90 10.59 8.93
C TYR A 282 13.77 10.15 10.11
N SER A 283 13.20 9.42 11.06
CA SER A 283 13.98 8.84 12.15
C SER A 283 14.95 7.78 11.63
N VAL A 284 14.51 6.88 10.74
CA VAL A 284 15.39 5.84 10.15
C VAL A 284 16.60 6.44 9.43
N TRP A 285 16.38 7.52 8.67
CA TRP A 285 17.45 8.13 7.87
C TRP A 285 18.27 9.18 8.62
N GLY A 286 17.73 9.73 9.68
CA GLY A 286 18.36 10.82 10.42
C GLY A 286 18.91 10.47 11.81
N TYR A 287 18.50 9.31 12.38
CA TYR A 287 18.98 8.93 13.69
C TYR A 287 20.46 8.53 13.66
N ARG A 288 21.21 8.91 14.70
CA ARG A 288 22.65 8.70 14.73
C ARG A 288 23.02 7.20 14.73
N PRO A 289 24.03 6.79 13.96
CA PRO A 289 24.44 5.38 13.88
C PRO A 289 25.34 4.94 15.02
N VAL A 290 25.91 5.88 15.80
CA VAL A 290 26.96 5.64 16.79
C VAL A 290 26.77 6.53 18.01
N THR A 291 27.26 6.08 19.15
CA THR A 291 27.29 6.83 20.43
C THR A 291 28.67 7.47 20.68
N GLU A 292 28.74 8.28 21.71
CA GLU A 292 29.97 8.79 22.30
C GLU A 292 30.80 7.62 22.86
N PRO A 293 32.13 7.79 23.03
CA PRO A 293 33.03 6.72 23.48
C PRO A 293 32.69 6.11 24.86
N ASP A 294 32.11 6.91 25.74
CA ASP A 294 31.73 6.51 27.10
C ASP A 294 30.29 6.01 27.23
N VAL A 295 29.55 5.95 26.10
CA VAL A 295 28.16 5.53 26.08
C VAL A 295 28.04 4.22 25.29
N PRO A 296 27.52 3.14 25.88
CA PRO A 296 27.31 1.88 25.17
C PRO A 296 26.40 2.05 23.94
N LEU A 297 26.75 1.44 22.83
CA LEU A 297 25.96 1.50 21.58
C LEU A 297 24.53 1.03 21.80
N SER A 298 24.30 0.04 22.68
CA SER A 298 22.96 -0.48 23.02
C SER A 298 22.00 0.58 23.53
N THR A 299 22.53 1.68 24.12
CA THR A 299 21.67 2.81 24.58
C THR A 299 20.83 3.39 23.49
N LEU A 300 21.30 3.35 22.22
CA LEU A 300 20.52 3.81 21.07
C LEU A 300 19.30 2.93 20.81
N MET A 301 19.37 1.63 21.14
CA MET A 301 18.24 0.70 21.02
C MET A 301 17.29 0.75 22.21
N ASP A 302 17.80 1.01 23.40
CA ASP A 302 17.04 0.94 24.65
C ASP A 302 16.24 2.21 24.91
N ASN A 303 16.72 3.37 24.46
CA ASN A 303 16.11 4.66 24.70
C ASN A 303 15.19 5.07 23.54
N ALA A 304 13.94 5.41 23.87
CA ALA A 304 12.97 5.90 22.89
C ALA A 304 13.34 7.30 22.36
N LEU A 305 14.08 8.07 23.14
CA LEU A 305 14.42 9.46 22.87
C LEU A 305 15.92 9.68 23.11
N ASP A 306 16.58 10.27 22.14
CA ASP A 306 17.96 10.74 22.30
C ASP A 306 17.96 12.15 22.88
N SER A 307 18.34 12.26 24.15
CA SER A 307 18.39 13.52 24.89
C SER A 307 19.53 14.46 24.44
N SER A 308 20.50 13.93 23.67
CA SER A 308 21.61 14.72 23.13
C SER A 308 21.20 15.54 21.89
N VAL A 309 20.03 15.23 21.31
CA VAL A 309 19.49 15.95 20.15
C VAL A 309 18.43 16.95 20.59
N GLU A 310 18.34 18.09 19.90
CA GLU A 310 17.36 19.13 20.23
C GLU A 310 15.92 18.60 20.28
N PRO A 311 15.11 19.05 21.27
CA PRO A 311 13.75 18.57 21.47
C PRO A 311 12.80 18.75 20.27
N THR A 312 13.10 19.69 19.38
CA THR A 312 12.31 19.98 18.17
C THR A 312 12.73 19.16 16.96
N ASN A 313 13.75 18.33 17.09
CA ASN A 313 14.26 17.53 15.98
C ASN A 313 13.64 16.11 16.01
N ASP A 314 13.00 15.71 14.94
CA ASP A 314 12.37 14.38 14.77
C ASP A 314 13.40 13.24 14.81
N TYR A 315 14.62 13.50 14.42
CA TYR A 315 15.71 12.51 14.37
C TYR A 315 16.15 11.99 15.73
N ARG A 316 15.66 12.58 16.81
CA ARG A 316 15.94 12.12 18.16
C ARG A 316 15.14 10.87 18.58
N PHE A 317 14.10 10.49 17.84
CA PHE A 317 13.28 9.33 18.16
C PHE A 317 13.91 8.06 17.62
N ASN A 318 14.03 7.06 18.48
CA ASN A 318 14.48 5.73 18.10
C ASN A 318 13.53 5.12 17.05
N PRO A 319 14.01 4.82 15.84
CA PRO A 319 13.15 4.33 14.77
C PRO A 319 12.55 2.95 15.04
N VAL A 320 13.29 2.07 15.71
CA VAL A 320 12.82 0.70 16.05
C VAL A 320 11.74 0.75 17.12
N LEU A 321 11.95 1.53 18.18
CA LEU A 321 10.94 1.70 19.22
C LEU A 321 9.72 2.45 18.70
N SER A 322 9.90 3.45 17.85
CA SER A 322 8.79 4.12 17.16
C SER A 322 7.98 3.13 16.34
N ALA A 323 8.61 2.30 15.52
CA ALA A 323 7.91 1.29 14.73
C ALA A 323 7.17 0.25 15.59
N LYS A 324 7.71 -0.09 16.79
CA LYS A 324 7.09 -1.04 17.71
C LYS A 324 5.96 -0.44 18.54
N ASN A 325 6.09 0.81 18.96
CA ASN A 325 5.24 1.45 19.96
C ASN A 325 4.17 2.37 19.33
N GLU A 326 4.46 3.00 18.19
CA GLU A 326 3.49 3.80 17.44
C GLU A 326 2.55 2.87 16.67
N TYR A 327 1.59 2.33 17.37
CA TYR A 327 0.66 1.37 16.84
C TYR A 327 -0.62 2.05 16.36
N ARG A 328 -0.75 2.22 15.05
CA ARG A 328 -2.00 2.65 14.43
C ARG A 328 -2.73 1.43 13.88
N ARG A 329 -3.98 1.24 14.30
CA ARG A 329 -4.88 0.22 13.78
C ARG A 329 -6.07 0.89 13.12
N THR A 330 -6.25 0.65 11.82
CA THR A 330 -7.43 1.09 11.07
C THR A 330 -8.26 -0.13 10.72
N THR A 331 -9.57 -0.05 10.94
CA THR A 331 -10.53 -1.10 10.57
C THR A 331 -11.56 -0.48 9.64
N THR A 332 -11.72 -1.05 8.47
CA THR A 332 -12.70 -0.65 7.45
C THR A 332 -13.64 -1.79 7.14
#